data_df95a9b99a2324fd036e21b2c4abe8fb
#
_entry.id   df95a9b99a2324fd036e21b2c4abe8fb
#
_cell.length_a   1.000
_cell.length_b   1.000
_cell.length_c   1.000
_cell.angle_alpha   90.00
_cell.angle_beta   90.00
_cell.angle_gamma   90.00
#
_symmetry.space_group_name_H-M   'P 1'
#
loop_
_entity.id
_entity.type
_entity.pdbx_description
1 polymer ?
#
loop_
_entity_poly.entity_id
_entity_poly.type
_entity_poly.pdbx_seq_one_letter_code
_entity_poly.pdbx_strand_id
1 'polypeptide(L)'
;MAADRYLRFDVRRPHGGRPFLWPVRVWKVLYPTKRVLKLNLFQQAILGLARARCQDSSEMAEFLGLDRELVAFIIATQLIPNGWMTTLGAVTPQGERVLEEAQDASEEVRMGYAYQDAISGNWLPRFTEELPEIEAKRIDERGYPIFLRDLDSGKEDRPFRLNHFRESALDMGALFDAFQRYRTDHDHAKQRDEDLPTRVRIESLSFVEDSAQPMWLWTWIFPDEAGPQPWLVADPFGLQQAASWLRKPLQEVLPRNDGVARYVADAIGETRSNDLSAEAWLRSLENQIDLTLLADFSWSRKVPLVEGYLASVLRRRALLAGQEKSWQEDVASL
;
A
#
# COMPACT_ATOMS: atom_id res chain seq x y z
N MET A 1 21.35 17.63 18.78
CA MET A 1 20.81 16.77 17.70
C MET A 1 19.42 16.36 18.14
N ALA A 2 18.40 16.52 17.30
CA ALA A 2 17.08 15.97 17.60
C ALA A 2 17.19 14.43 17.65
N ALA A 3 16.49 13.81 18.61
CA ALA A 3 16.46 12.37 18.73
C ALA A 3 15.78 11.77 17.49
N ASP A 4 16.30 10.64 17.01
CA ASP A 4 15.66 9.88 15.91
C ASP A 4 14.26 9.45 16.34
N ARG A 5 13.28 9.61 15.43
CA ARG A 5 11.87 9.26 15.68
C ARG A 5 11.44 8.12 14.78
N TYR A 6 10.75 7.14 15.32
CA TYR A 6 10.36 5.92 14.66
C TYR A 6 8.85 5.71 14.75
N LEU A 7 8.23 5.37 13.64
CA LEU A 7 6.78 5.11 13.54
C LEU A 7 6.53 3.64 13.28
N ARG A 8 5.60 3.05 14.04
CA ARG A 8 5.19 1.66 13.84
C ARG A 8 3.68 1.55 14.00
N PHE A 9 3.00 1.32 12.88
CA PHE A 9 1.57 1.01 12.88
C PHE A 9 1.35 -0.46 13.25
N ASP A 10 0.15 -0.76 13.74
CA ASP A 10 -0.24 -2.14 14.10
C ASP A 10 -0.52 -2.96 12.85
N VAL A 11 0.55 -3.42 12.22
CA VAL A 11 0.52 -4.22 11.01
C VAL A 11 1.12 -5.59 11.30
N ARG A 12 0.38 -6.64 10.94
CA ARG A 12 0.84 -8.01 11.11
C ARG A 12 2.11 -8.26 10.29
N ARG A 13 3.12 -8.83 10.94
CA ARG A 13 4.35 -9.25 10.25
C ARG A 13 4.04 -10.30 9.18
N PRO A 14 4.43 -10.11 7.91
CA PRO A 14 4.29 -11.13 6.87
C PRO A 14 5.21 -12.32 7.13
N HIS A 15 4.86 -13.49 6.55
CA HIS A 15 5.70 -14.68 6.63
C HIS A 15 7.10 -14.39 6.03
N GLY A 16 8.14 -14.85 6.69
CA GLY A 16 9.52 -14.55 6.28
C GLY A 16 9.94 -13.08 6.38
N GLY A 17 9.04 -12.17 6.79
CA GLY A 17 9.29 -10.74 6.82
C GLY A 17 10.44 -10.34 7.73
N ARG A 18 11.36 -9.50 7.23
CA ARG A 18 12.43 -8.86 8.00
C ARG A 18 12.15 -7.38 8.23
N PRO A 19 12.37 -6.88 9.44
CA PRO A 19 12.03 -5.50 9.79
C PRO A 19 12.95 -4.51 9.09
N PHE A 20 12.36 -3.45 8.55
CA PHE A 20 13.04 -2.41 7.80
C PHE A 20 12.51 -1.03 8.20
N LEU A 21 13.40 -0.06 8.33
CA LEU A 21 13.06 1.33 8.64
C LEU A 21 13.23 2.19 7.39
N TRP A 22 12.09 2.62 6.88
CA TRP A 22 11.99 3.46 5.69
C TRP A 22 12.06 4.95 6.06
N PRO A 23 12.93 5.77 5.46
CA PRO A 23 12.99 7.19 5.76
C PRO A 23 11.80 7.93 5.14
N VAL A 24 11.08 8.69 5.95
CA VAL A 24 9.95 9.51 5.52
C VAL A 24 10.03 10.91 6.08
N ARG A 25 9.37 11.85 5.39
CA ARG A 25 9.05 13.16 5.92
C ARG A 25 7.58 13.17 6.26
N VAL A 26 7.25 13.49 7.48
CA VAL A 26 5.88 13.56 7.97
C VAL A 26 5.42 15.00 7.99
N TRP A 27 4.29 15.23 7.35
CA TRP A 27 3.67 16.55 7.23
C TRP A 27 2.34 16.56 7.94
N LYS A 28 2.09 17.60 8.71
CA LYS A 28 0.81 17.83 9.33
C LYS A 28 -0.12 18.54 8.36
N VAL A 29 -1.27 17.93 8.08
CA VAL A 29 -2.20 18.38 7.05
C VAL A 29 -3.63 18.43 7.57
N LEU A 30 -4.43 19.33 6.98
CA LEU A 30 -5.88 19.25 7.04
C LEU A 30 -6.36 18.53 5.79
N TYR A 31 -7.18 17.49 5.95
CA TYR A 31 -7.72 16.75 4.84
C TYR A 31 -9.22 16.42 5.04
N PRO A 32 -9.99 16.36 3.96
CA PRO A 32 -11.41 16.06 4.05
C PRO A 32 -11.63 14.57 4.34
N THR A 33 -12.48 14.29 5.31
CA THR A 33 -12.93 12.93 5.61
C THR A 33 -14.31 12.69 5.03
N LYS A 34 -14.59 11.43 4.63
CA LYS A 34 -15.95 11.05 4.26
C LYS A 34 -16.82 11.07 5.53
N ARG A 35 -17.84 11.89 5.52
CA ARG A 35 -18.97 11.67 6.44
C ARG A 35 -19.75 10.46 5.91
N VAL A 36 -19.98 9.48 6.74
CA VAL A 36 -20.90 8.38 6.39
C VAL A 36 -22.28 9.01 6.36
N LEU A 37 -22.77 9.34 5.17
CA LEU A 37 -24.14 9.80 4.99
C LEU A 37 -25.06 8.63 5.28
N LYS A 38 -25.97 8.79 6.23
CA LYS A 38 -27.01 7.79 6.54
C LYS A 38 -27.99 7.63 5.36
N LEU A 39 -28.04 8.61 4.46
CA LEU A 39 -28.90 8.64 3.28
C LEU A 39 -28.08 8.58 1.99
N ASN A 40 -28.50 7.72 1.07
CA ASN A 40 -28.03 7.80 -0.31
C ASN A 40 -28.76 8.91 -1.08
N LEU A 41 -28.29 9.25 -2.29
CA LEU A 41 -28.81 10.33 -3.11
C LEU A 41 -30.33 10.20 -3.38
N PHE A 42 -30.80 8.99 -3.68
CA PHE A 42 -32.23 8.74 -3.95
C PHE A 42 -33.10 8.89 -2.70
N GLN A 43 -32.64 8.36 -1.57
CA GLN A 43 -33.30 8.51 -0.28
C GLN A 43 -33.42 10.00 0.11
N GLN A 44 -32.33 10.75 -0.07
CA GLN A 44 -32.27 12.19 0.20
C GLN A 44 -33.24 12.96 -0.70
N ALA A 45 -33.27 12.66 -2.00
CA ALA A 45 -34.19 13.30 -2.94
C ALA A 45 -35.65 13.01 -2.64
N ILE A 46 -36.00 11.75 -2.36
CA ILE A 46 -37.36 11.34 -2.01
C ILE A 46 -37.80 11.99 -0.69
N LEU A 47 -36.98 11.97 0.36
CA LEU A 47 -37.29 12.65 1.62
C LEU A 47 -37.39 14.17 1.44
N GLY A 48 -36.56 14.77 0.57
CA GLY A 48 -36.62 16.18 0.23
C GLY A 48 -37.96 16.56 -0.42
N LEU A 49 -38.46 15.75 -1.37
CA LEU A 49 -39.78 15.94 -2.00
C LEU A 49 -40.90 15.73 -0.99
N ALA A 50 -40.80 14.70 -0.14
CA ALA A 50 -41.80 14.45 0.90
C ALA A 50 -41.88 15.61 1.90
N ARG A 51 -40.77 16.21 2.28
CA ARG A 51 -40.69 17.44 3.09
C ARG A 51 -41.37 18.62 2.39
N ALA A 52 -41.23 18.73 1.07
CA ALA A 52 -41.94 19.71 0.24
C ALA A 52 -43.43 19.38 0.03
N ARG A 53 -43.97 18.38 0.74
CA ARG A 53 -45.37 17.91 0.68
C ARG A 53 -45.73 17.18 -0.60
N CYS A 54 -44.81 16.75 -1.44
CA CYS A 54 -45.05 15.77 -2.48
C CYS A 54 -45.05 14.39 -1.81
N GLN A 55 -46.22 13.77 -1.64
CA GLN A 55 -46.41 12.51 -0.89
C GLN A 55 -46.75 11.31 -1.80
N ASP A 56 -47.08 11.57 -3.05
CA ASP A 56 -47.39 10.53 -4.03
C ASP A 56 -46.11 10.04 -4.70
N SER A 57 -45.92 8.71 -4.65
CA SER A 57 -44.73 8.06 -5.25
C SER A 57 -44.66 8.23 -6.78
N SER A 58 -45.81 8.39 -7.45
CA SER A 58 -45.86 8.61 -8.90
C SER A 58 -45.39 10.02 -9.25
N GLU A 59 -45.84 11.01 -8.48
CA GLU A 59 -45.44 12.40 -8.64
C GLU A 59 -43.95 12.57 -8.32
N MET A 60 -43.47 11.91 -7.25
CA MET A 60 -42.03 11.88 -6.92
C MET A 60 -41.19 11.27 -8.05
N ALA A 61 -41.65 10.17 -8.64
CA ALA A 61 -41.00 9.49 -9.74
C ALA A 61 -40.88 10.40 -10.98
N GLU A 62 -41.93 11.14 -11.30
CA GLU A 62 -41.94 12.12 -12.39
C GLU A 62 -40.91 13.26 -12.17
N PHE A 63 -40.92 13.84 -10.95
CA PHE A 63 -39.95 14.89 -10.61
C PHE A 63 -38.49 14.44 -10.66
N LEU A 64 -38.22 13.19 -10.28
CA LEU A 64 -36.89 12.62 -10.23
C LEU A 64 -36.42 12.00 -11.56
N GLY A 65 -37.34 11.84 -12.52
CA GLY A 65 -37.05 11.12 -13.76
C GLY A 65 -36.77 9.63 -13.52
N LEU A 66 -37.35 9.05 -12.48
CA LEU A 66 -37.13 7.66 -12.07
C LEU A 66 -38.35 6.79 -12.38
N ASP A 67 -38.17 5.48 -12.36
CA ASP A 67 -39.26 4.53 -12.43
C ASP A 67 -40.09 4.60 -11.15
N ARG A 68 -41.44 4.55 -11.31
CA ARG A 68 -42.39 4.59 -10.18
C ARG A 68 -42.21 3.42 -9.21
N GLU A 69 -41.92 2.23 -9.75
CA GLU A 69 -41.74 1.03 -8.94
C GLU A 69 -40.47 1.13 -8.10
N LEU A 70 -39.39 1.74 -8.65
CA LEU A 70 -38.16 2.00 -7.91
C LEU A 70 -38.36 2.97 -6.74
N VAL A 71 -39.10 4.08 -6.97
CA VAL A 71 -39.39 5.04 -5.90
C VAL A 71 -40.23 4.39 -4.81
N ALA A 72 -41.30 3.66 -5.21
CA ALA A 72 -42.13 2.93 -4.27
C ALA A 72 -41.37 1.86 -3.49
N PHE A 73 -40.43 1.15 -4.15
CA PHE A 73 -39.56 0.18 -3.52
C PHE A 73 -38.66 0.83 -2.46
N ILE A 74 -38.00 1.94 -2.79
CA ILE A 74 -37.12 2.66 -1.84
C ILE A 74 -37.94 3.12 -0.62
N ILE A 75 -39.13 3.68 -0.84
CA ILE A 75 -40.01 4.12 0.24
C ILE A 75 -40.39 2.95 1.16
N ALA A 76 -40.88 1.85 0.57
CA ALA A 76 -41.40 0.72 1.33
C ALA A 76 -40.32 -0.10 2.04
N THR A 77 -39.11 -0.27 1.42
CA THR A 77 -38.07 -1.16 1.94
C THR A 77 -37.00 -0.45 2.73
N GLN A 78 -36.85 0.87 2.54
CA GLN A 78 -35.76 1.62 3.15
C GLN A 78 -36.23 2.77 4.04
N LEU A 79 -37.13 3.65 3.54
CA LEU A 79 -37.48 4.86 4.29
C LEU A 79 -38.46 4.58 5.43
N ILE A 80 -39.49 3.76 5.19
CA ILE A 80 -40.50 3.41 6.20
C ILE A 80 -39.90 2.52 7.30
N PRO A 81 -39.17 1.42 7.00
CA PRO A 81 -38.60 0.56 8.03
C PRO A 81 -37.57 1.27 8.91
N ASN A 82 -36.84 2.24 8.36
CA ASN A 82 -35.90 3.06 9.12
C ASN A 82 -36.60 4.16 9.94
N GLY A 83 -37.89 4.28 9.86
CA GLY A 83 -38.67 5.29 10.58
C GLY A 83 -38.49 6.72 10.08
N TRP A 84 -37.98 6.91 8.84
CA TRP A 84 -37.75 8.24 8.26
C TRP A 84 -38.94 8.79 7.52
N MET A 85 -39.85 7.91 7.09
CA MET A 85 -41.10 8.25 6.41
C MET A 85 -42.28 7.46 6.99
N THR A 86 -43.46 8.06 7.02
CA THR A 86 -44.69 7.37 7.39
C THR A 86 -45.25 6.58 6.21
N THR A 87 -46.16 5.64 6.46
CA THR A 87 -46.88 4.90 5.43
C THR A 87 -47.79 5.79 4.55
N LEU A 88 -48.05 7.02 5.00
CA LEU A 88 -48.79 8.04 4.26
C LEU A 88 -47.90 8.95 3.41
N GLY A 89 -46.61 8.68 3.33
CA GLY A 89 -45.69 9.46 2.52
C GLY A 89 -45.16 10.75 3.18
N ALA A 90 -45.44 10.99 4.46
CA ALA A 90 -44.95 12.14 5.20
C ALA A 90 -43.61 11.85 5.86
N VAL A 91 -42.69 12.82 5.90
CA VAL A 91 -41.42 12.73 6.61
C VAL A 91 -41.72 12.73 8.12
N THR A 92 -41.01 11.88 8.85
CA THR A 92 -41.06 11.84 10.31
C THR A 92 -40.07 12.84 10.93
N PRO A 93 -40.19 13.20 12.21
CA PRO A 93 -39.15 14.01 12.90
C PRO A 93 -37.76 13.39 12.85
N GLN A 94 -37.67 12.07 12.81
CA GLN A 94 -36.40 11.36 12.63
C GLN A 94 -35.88 11.49 11.19
N GLY A 95 -36.74 11.39 10.20
CA GLY A 95 -36.41 11.63 8.80
C GLY A 95 -35.95 13.06 8.53
N GLU A 96 -36.57 14.05 9.16
CA GLU A 96 -36.14 15.45 9.05
C GLU A 96 -34.72 15.65 9.60
N ARG A 97 -34.41 15.10 10.77
CA ARG A 97 -33.07 15.18 11.35
C ARG A 97 -32.01 14.55 10.44
N VAL A 98 -32.28 13.37 9.91
CA VAL A 98 -31.35 12.67 9.02
C VAL A 98 -31.18 13.42 7.69
N LEU A 99 -32.24 14.07 7.21
CA LEU A 99 -32.20 14.90 6.01
C LEU A 99 -31.39 16.20 6.24
N GLU A 100 -31.57 16.85 7.39
CA GLU A 100 -30.77 18.02 7.80
C GLU A 100 -29.30 17.64 7.96
N GLU A 101 -28.99 16.54 8.67
CA GLU A 101 -27.62 16.01 8.78
C GLU A 101 -27.00 15.73 7.42
N ALA A 102 -27.79 15.28 6.43
CA ALA A 102 -27.32 15.04 5.07
C ALA A 102 -27.14 16.33 4.26
N GLN A 103 -27.93 17.36 4.52
CA GLN A 103 -27.82 18.68 3.86
C GLN A 103 -26.69 19.52 4.46
N ASP A 104 -26.46 19.42 5.77
CA ASP A 104 -25.34 20.06 6.47
C ASP A 104 -24.01 19.31 6.29
N ALA A 105 -23.97 18.30 5.42
CA ALA A 105 -22.77 17.55 5.09
C ALA A 105 -21.76 18.42 4.34
N SER A 106 -21.29 19.51 4.98
CA SER A 106 -20.00 20.10 4.71
C SER A 106 -18.94 19.02 4.94
N GLU A 107 -17.94 18.94 4.07
CA GLU A 107 -16.80 18.05 4.25
C GLU A 107 -16.25 18.26 5.66
N GLU A 108 -16.25 17.22 6.47
CA GLU A 108 -15.59 17.27 7.76
C GLU A 108 -14.09 17.27 7.50
N VAL A 109 -13.45 18.39 7.79
CA VAL A 109 -12.00 18.51 7.66
C VAL A 109 -11.37 18.03 8.95
N ARG A 110 -10.46 17.07 8.85
CA ARG A 110 -9.68 16.56 9.99
C ARG A 110 -8.22 16.93 9.86
N MET A 111 -7.60 17.12 11.00
CA MET A 111 -6.16 17.24 11.09
C MET A 111 -5.56 15.85 11.15
N GLY A 112 -4.48 15.64 10.41
CA GLY A 112 -3.73 14.40 10.43
C GLY A 112 -2.37 14.56 9.77
N TYR A 113 -1.84 13.45 9.26
CA TYR A 113 -0.47 13.36 8.79
C TYR A 113 -0.42 12.74 7.40
N ALA A 114 0.35 13.38 6.52
CA ALA A 114 0.72 12.89 5.20
C ALA A 114 2.21 12.53 5.20
N TYR A 115 2.58 11.56 4.40
CA TYR A 115 3.93 11.00 4.37
C TYR A 115 4.55 11.20 3.01
N GLN A 116 5.78 11.72 3.00
CA GLN A 116 6.58 11.86 1.80
C GLN A 116 7.78 10.93 1.88
N ASP A 117 7.99 10.10 0.87
CA ASP A 117 9.16 9.25 0.75
C ASP A 117 10.43 10.11 0.68
N ALA A 118 11.34 9.95 1.63
CA ALA A 118 12.54 10.75 1.70
C ALA A 118 13.62 10.35 0.66
N ILE A 119 13.42 9.26 -0.07
CA ILE A 119 14.31 8.78 -1.12
C ILE A 119 13.95 9.40 -2.46
N SER A 120 12.71 9.22 -2.89
CA SER A 120 12.22 9.69 -4.19
C SER A 120 11.63 11.10 -4.14
N GLY A 121 11.18 11.54 -2.96
CA GLY A 121 10.42 12.77 -2.78
C GLY A 121 8.93 12.64 -3.12
N ASN A 122 8.47 11.44 -3.48
CA ASN A 122 7.07 11.21 -3.82
C ASN A 122 6.19 11.13 -2.57
N TRP A 123 4.95 11.58 -2.69
CA TRP A 123 3.97 11.41 -1.63
C TRP A 123 3.50 9.96 -1.56
N LEU A 124 3.46 9.43 -0.34
CA LEU A 124 2.86 8.13 -0.09
C LEU A 124 1.34 8.26 -0.10
N PRO A 125 0.60 7.33 -0.72
CA PRO A 125 -0.85 7.39 -0.76
C PRO A 125 -1.45 6.90 0.57
N ARG A 126 -1.04 7.53 1.68
CA ARG A 126 -1.47 7.19 3.05
C ARG A 126 -1.60 8.44 3.90
N PHE A 127 -2.71 8.49 4.65
CA PHE A 127 -3.03 9.58 5.57
C PHE A 127 -3.50 8.95 6.89
N THR A 128 -3.06 9.50 8.01
CA THR A 128 -3.40 8.98 9.34
C THR A 128 -3.78 10.12 10.27
N GLU A 129 -4.60 9.83 11.26
CA GLU A 129 -4.97 10.81 12.31
C GLU A 129 -3.95 10.82 13.43
N GLU A 130 -3.23 9.71 13.62
CA GLU A 130 -2.27 9.52 14.71
C GLU A 130 -0.88 9.15 14.20
N LEU A 131 0.14 9.48 14.99
CA LEU A 131 1.53 9.05 14.78
C LEU A 131 1.89 8.04 15.89
N PRO A 132 1.84 6.74 15.62
CA PRO A 132 2.23 5.70 16.59
C PRO A 132 3.75 5.63 16.72
N GLU A 133 4.31 6.52 17.52
CA GLU A 133 5.75 6.57 17.78
C GLU A 133 6.18 5.43 18.71
N ILE A 134 7.33 4.86 18.39
CA ILE A 134 8.00 3.86 19.23
C ILE A 134 9.40 4.32 19.58
N GLU A 135 9.88 3.92 20.74
CA GLU A 135 11.22 4.22 21.21
C GLU A 135 12.15 3.03 21.00
N ALA A 136 13.37 3.31 20.52
CA ALA A 136 14.42 2.30 20.50
C ALA A 136 14.88 2.01 21.93
N LYS A 137 14.99 0.73 22.30
CA LYS A 137 15.54 0.30 23.58
C LYS A 137 17.00 0.80 23.75
N ARG A 138 17.75 0.73 22.65
CA ARG A 138 19.13 1.19 22.56
C ARG A 138 19.55 1.36 21.10
N ILE A 139 20.64 2.07 20.90
CA ILE A 139 21.35 2.15 19.62
C ILE A 139 22.59 1.26 19.74
N ASP A 140 22.85 0.44 18.72
CA ASP A 140 24.05 -0.41 18.69
C ASP A 140 25.32 0.42 18.35
N GLU A 141 26.49 -0.22 18.42
CA GLU A 141 27.79 0.42 18.11
C GLU A 141 27.89 0.95 16.67
N ARG A 142 27.06 0.44 15.77
CA ARG A 142 27.00 0.86 14.37
C ARG A 142 25.93 1.92 14.11
N GLY A 143 25.23 2.37 15.15
CA GLY A 143 24.18 3.38 15.06
C GLY A 143 22.81 2.83 14.62
N TYR A 144 22.59 1.51 14.67
CA TYR A 144 21.29 0.92 14.35
C TYR A 144 20.40 0.82 15.61
N PRO A 145 19.12 1.19 15.50
CA PRO A 145 18.19 1.08 16.61
C PRO A 145 17.79 -0.38 16.85
N ILE A 146 17.67 -0.74 18.13
CA ILE A 146 17.22 -2.04 18.60
C ILE A 146 15.93 -1.82 19.37
N PHE A 147 14.89 -2.56 19.04
CA PHE A 147 13.57 -2.46 19.65
C PHE A 147 13.20 -3.74 20.38
N LEU A 148 12.43 -3.61 21.45
CA LEU A 148 11.79 -4.76 22.07
C LEU A 148 10.61 -5.21 21.19
N ARG A 149 10.60 -6.50 20.81
CA ARG A 149 9.46 -7.11 20.12
C ARG A 149 8.36 -7.47 21.11
N ASP A 150 8.76 -7.98 22.24
CA ASP A 150 7.89 -8.50 23.29
C ASP A 150 8.56 -8.29 24.65
N LEU A 151 7.83 -7.65 25.54
CA LEU A 151 8.31 -7.33 26.88
C LEU A 151 8.56 -8.58 27.73
N ASP A 152 7.71 -9.61 27.59
CA ASP A 152 7.77 -10.82 28.40
C ASP A 152 8.92 -11.75 28.00
N SER A 153 9.16 -11.90 26.69
CA SER A 153 10.22 -12.77 26.18
C SER A 153 11.57 -12.07 26.01
N GLY A 154 11.62 -10.76 26.12
CA GLY A 154 12.82 -9.95 25.91
C GLY A 154 13.38 -10.01 24.48
N LYS A 155 12.62 -10.57 23.54
CA LYS A 155 13.04 -10.66 22.15
C LYS A 155 13.22 -9.30 21.53
N GLU A 156 14.34 -9.12 20.80
CA GLU A 156 14.71 -7.88 20.15
C GLU A 156 14.50 -7.96 18.63
N ASP A 157 14.02 -6.88 18.05
CA ASP A 157 14.04 -6.63 16.61
C ASP A 157 15.17 -5.66 16.27
N ARG A 158 15.92 -5.99 15.21
CA ARG A 158 17.02 -5.18 14.67
C ARG A 158 16.71 -4.83 13.22
N PRO A 159 15.87 -3.80 13.00
CA PRO A 159 15.54 -3.41 11.65
C PRO A 159 16.73 -2.80 10.94
N PHE A 160 16.84 -3.06 9.65
CA PHE A 160 17.79 -2.32 8.84
C PHE A 160 17.29 -0.88 8.66
N ARG A 161 18.10 0.11 8.97
CA ARG A 161 17.77 1.52 8.83
C ARG A 161 18.37 2.09 7.56
N LEU A 162 17.53 2.54 6.64
CA LEU A 162 17.97 3.22 5.42
C LEU A 162 18.15 4.71 5.70
N ASN A 163 19.41 5.13 5.79
CA ASN A 163 19.77 6.53 5.99
C ASN A 163 19.88 7.24 4.65
N HIS A 164 18.78 7.79 4.18
CA HIS A 164 18.77 8.59 2.96
C HIS A 164 17.63 9.62 3.04
N PHE A 165 17.98 10.90 3.06
CA PHE A 165 17.01 11.99 3.05
C PHE A 165 17.39 12.94 1.93
N ARG A 166 16.62 12.92 0.87
CA ARG A 166 16.72 13.87 -0.25
C ARG A 166 15.91 15.12 0.07
N GLU A 167 16.44 16.30 -0.23
CA GLU A 167 15.61 17.49 -0.24
C GLU A 167 14.53 17.36 -1.32
N SER A 168 13.30 17.69 -0.96
CA SER A 168 12.17 17.63 -1.87
C SER A 168 11.34 18.88 -1.73
N ALA A 169 10.95 19.44 -2.87
CA ALA A 169 10.03 20.56 -2.91
C ALA A 169 8.62 20.13 -2.50
N LEU A 170 7.88 21.05 -1.88
CA LEU A 170 6.46 20.90 -1.64
C LEU A 170 5.71 20.99 -2.98
N ASP A 171 5.00 19.93 -3.33
CA ASP A 171 4.11 19.88 -4.47
C ASP A 171 2.69 19.54 -4.01
N MET A 172 1.82 20.55 -4.01
CA MET A 172 0.41 20.40 -3.65
C MET A 172 -0.34 19.51 -4.64
N GLY A 173 -0.01 19.58 -5.93
CA GLY A 173 -0.64 18.74 -6.95
C GLY A 173 -0.36 17.27 -6.69
N ALA A 174 0.90 16.91 -6.44
CA ALA A 174 1.29 15.56 -6.10
C ALA A 174 0.69 15.08 -4.76
N LEU A 175 0.51 15.97 -3.78
CA LEU A 175 -0.18 15.65 -2.53
C LEU A 175 -1.67 15.34 -2.78
N PHE A 176 -2.34 16.11 -3.65
CA PHE A 176 -3.72 15.83 -4.07
C PHE A 176 -3.84 14.46 -4.75
N ASP A 177 -2.93 14.14 -5.66
CA ASP A 177 -2.91 12.84 -6.35
C ASP A 177 -2.70 11.68 -5.36
N ALA A 178 -1.82 11.87 -4.38
CA ALA A 178 -1.59 10.89 -3.31
C ALA A 178 -2.85 10.69 -2.45
N PHE A 179 -3.55 11.77 -2.13
CA PHE A 179 -4.80 11.71 -1.37
C PHE A 179 -5.92 11.03 -2.17
N GLN A 180 -6.03 11.28 -3.46
CA GLN A 180 -6.97 10.56 -4.35
C GLN A 180 -6.72 9.06 -4.34
N ARG A 181 -5.45 8.64 -4.48
CA ARG A 181 -5.06 7.22 -4.41
C ARG A 181 -5.37 6.62 -3.05
N TYR A 182 -5.07 7.33 -1.96
CA TYR A 182 -5.44 6.89 -0.62
C TYR A 182 -6.92 6.61 -0.48
N ARG A 183 -7.77 7.50 -0.98
CA ARG A 183 -9.24 7.32 -0.96
C ARG A 183 -9.66 6.09 -1.76
N THR A 184 -9.10 5.92 -2.95
CA THR A 184 -9.37 4.76 -3.81
C THR A 184 -8.98 3.45 -3.11
N ASP A 185 -7.76 3.39 -2.57
CA ASP A 185 -7.26 2.22 -1.84
C ASP A 185 -8.12 1.90 -0.62
N HIS A 186 -8.52 2.93 0.13
CA HIS A 186 -9.35 2.79 1.32
C HIS A 186 -10.78 2.34 0.98
N ASP A 187 -11.35 2.86 -0.10
CA ASP A 187 -12.66 2.44 -0.58
C ASP A 187 -12.62 0.98 -1.05
N HIS A 188 -11.58 0.56 -1.79
CA HIS A 188 -11.41 -0.84 -2.18
C HIS A 188 -11.21 -1.77 -0.98
N ALA A 189 -10.48 -1.34 0.04
CA ALA A 189 -10.30 -2.13 1.27
C ALA A 189 -11.59 -2.30 2.07
N LYS A 190 -12.48 -1.29 2.04
CA LYS A 190 -13.80 -1.29 2.69
C LYS A 190 -14.91 -1.91 1.83
N GLN A 191 -14.75 -2.00 0.51
CA GLN A 191 -15.78 -2.54 -0.42
C GLN A 191 -16.09 -4.04 -0.24
N ARG A 192 -15.53 -4.69 0.77
CA ARG A 192 -16.09 -5.94 1.28
C ARG A 192 -17.40 -5.78 2.01
N ASP A 193 -17.77 -4.53 2.39
CA ASP A 193 -19.07 -4.15 2.97
C ASP A 193 -19.59 -2.93 2.21
N GLU A 194 -20.60 -3.17 1.37
CA GLU A 194 -21.61 -2.30 0.79
C GLU A 194 -21.42 -0.79 0.96
N ASP A 195 -20.80 -0.08 -0.01
CA ASP A 195 -21.23 1.28 -0.35
C ASP A 195 -20.59 1.80 -1.64
N LEU A 196 -21.43 2.39 -2.50
CA LEU A 196 -21.06 2.99 -3.78
C LEU A 196 -20.04 4.14 -3.61
N PRO A 197 -19.00 4.24 -4.46
CA PRO A 197 -18.00 5.29 -4.35
C PRO A 197 -18.62 6.67 -4.63
N THR A 198 -18.77 7.47 -3.60
CA THR A 198 -19.19 8.87 -3.74
C THR A 198 -17.99 9.68 -4.21
N ARG A 199 -18.02 10.21 -5.43
CA ARG A 199 -17.04 11.18 -5.93
C ARG A 199 -17.23 12.50 -5.18
N VAL A 200 -16.47 12.73 -4.14
CA VAL A 200 -16.44 14.01 -3.42
C VAL A 200 -15.35 14.88 -4.04
N ARG A 201 -15.70 16.13 -4.35
CA ARG A 201 -14.75 17.13 -4.81
C ARG A 201 -13.85 17.52 -3.63
N ILE A 202 -12.53 17.42 -3.80
CA ILE A 202 -11.57 17.71 -2.73
C ILE A 202 -11.25 19.23 -2.82
N GLU A 203 -11.77 20.02 -1.90
CA GLU A 203 -11.56 21.46 -1.88
C GLU A 203 -10.70 21.94 -0.69
N SER A 204 -10.45 21.07 0.31
CA SER A 204 -9.93 21.47 1.62
C SER A 204 -8.66 20.75 2.08
N LEU A 205 -7.75 20.40 1.14
CA LEU A 205 -6.45 19.83 1.52
C LEU A 205 -5.43 20.97 1.70
N SER A 206 -4.83 21.09 2.88
CA SER A 206 -3.83 22.13 3.16
C SER A 206 -2.80 21.66 4.20
N PHE A 207 -1.61 22.26 4.18
CA PHE A 207 -0.61 22.06 5.23
C PHE A 207 -0.97 22.89 6.48
N VAL A 208 -0.71 22.32 7.66
CA VAL A 208 -0.83 23.01 8.95
C VAL A 208 0.50 23.65 9.34
N GLU A 209 1.61 23.01 8.95
CA GLU A 209 2.97 23.44 9.27
C GLU A 209 3.80 23.49 7.97
N ASP A 210 4.70 24.46 7.88
CA ASP A 210 5.57 24.66 6.71
C ASP A 210 6.82 23.75 6.72
N SER A 211 6.97 22.93 7.74
CA SER A 211 8.13 22.06 7.90
C SER A 211 7.76 20.61 8.13
N ALA A 212 8.43 19.71 7.42
CA ALA A 212 8.32 18.28 7.63
C ALA A 212 9.18 17.81 8.80
N GLN A 213 8.73 16.77 9.44
CA GLN A 213 9.49 16.07 10.46
C GLN A 213 10.15 14.81 9.85
N PRO A 214 11.49 14.70 9.85
CA PRO A 214 12.16 13.49 9.39
C PRO A 214 11.93 12.35 10.40
N MET A 215 11.45 11.22 9.92
CA MET A 215 11.14 10.04 10.72
C MET A 215 11.46 8.77 9.95
N TRP A 216 11.51 7.65 10.66
CA TRP A 216 11.64 6.32 10.06
C TRP A 216 10.35 5.54 10.26
N LEU A 217 9.80 5.05 9.15
CA LEU A 217 8.58 4.27 9.11
C LEU A 217 8.91 2.78 9.14
N TRP A 218 8.36 2.04 10.11
CA TRP A 218 8.55 0.60 10.23
C TRP A 218 7.80 -0.15 9.15
N THR A 219 8.49 -0.99 8.41
CA THR A 219 7.91 -1.92 7.45
C THR A 219 8.65 -3.26 7.47
N TRP A 220 8.30 -4.16 6.57
CA TRP A 220 8.99 -5.45 6.39
C TRP A 220 9.30 -5.67 4.92
N ILE A 221 10.45 -6.29 4.68
CA ILE A 221 10.80 -6.88 3.38
C ILE A 221 10.57 -8.38 3.51
N PHE A 222 9.84 -8.98 2.57
CA PHE A 222 9.49 -10.39 2.60
C PHE A 222 9.52 -11.00 1.19
N PRO A 223 9.72 -12.35 1.07
CA PRO A 223 9.73 -13.02 -0.22
C PRO A 223 8.33 -13.01 -0.85
N ASP A 224 8.27 -12.88 -2.18
CA ASP A 224 7.04 -13.04 -2.97
C ASP A 224 6.87 -14.52 -3.37
N GLU A 225 6.25 -15.31 -2.49
CA GLU A 225 6.10 -16.76 -2.68
C GLU A 225 5.14 -17.11 -3.83
N ALA A 226 4.19 -16.23 -4.14
CA ALA A 226 3.11 -16.48 -5.10
C ALA A 226 3.26 -15.70 -6.41
N GLY A 227 4.12 -14.70 -6.45
CA GLY A 227 4.23 -13.77 -7.57
C GLY A 227 5.55 -13.89 -8.34
N PRO A 228 5.70 -13.09 -9.39
CA PRO A 228 6.89 -13.09 -10.24
C PRO A 228 8.07 -12.33 -9.63
N GLN A 229 7.90 -11.73 -8.45
CA GLN A 229 8.89 -10.84 -7.87
C GLN A 229 9.70 -11.55 -6.80
N PRO A 230 11.02 -11.30 -6.69
CA PRO A 230 11.82 -11.95 -5.68
C PRO A 230 11.44 -11.50 -4.26
N TRP A 231 10.99 -10.27 -4.09
CA TRP A 231 10.64 -9.67 -2.80
C TRP A 231 9.55 -8.60 -2.92
N LEU A 232 8.88 -8.37 -1.82
CA LEU A 232 7.88 -7.34 -1.61
C LEU A 232 8.22 -6.50 -0.38
N VAL A 233 7.70 -5.27 -0.36
CA VAL A 233 7.70 -4.40 0.83
C VAL A 233 6.28 -4.38 1.38
N ALA A 234 6.10 -4.70 2.66
CA ALA A 234 4.79 -4.64 3.30
C ALA A 234 4.25 -3.22 3.35
N ASP A 235 2.94 -3.06 3.24
CA ASP A 235 2.32 -1.76 3.49
C ASP A 235 2.43 -1.43 4.99
N PRO A 236 3.23 -0.41 5.35
CA PRO A 236 3.45 -0.08 6.76
C PRO A 236 2.21 0.42 7.48
N PHE A 237 1.15 0.77 6.76
CA PHE A 237 -0.12 1.25 7.30
C PHE A 237 -1.21 0.17 7.34
N GLY A 238 -0.95 -1.01 6.78
CA GLY A 238 -1.84 -2.16 6.83
C GLY A 238 -3.07 -2.10 5.93
N LEU A 239 -3.17 -1.11 5.04
CA LEU A 239 -4.30 -1.00 4.12
C LEU A 239 -4.25 -2.06 3.01
N GLN A 240 -3.04 -2.42 2.59
CA GLN A 240 -2.76 -3.47 1.60
C GLN A 240 -1.72 -4.44 2.16
N GLN A 241 -1.58 -5.62 1.55
CA GLN A 241 -0.55 -6.56 1.96
C GLN A 241 0.85 -6.06 1.59
N ALA A 242 1.00 -5.48 0.42
CA ALA A 242 2.26 -4.97 -0.10
C ALA A 242 2.13 -3.53 -0.59
N ALA A 243 3.17 -2.73 -0.34
CA ALA A 243 3.31 -1.35 -0.80
C ALA A 243 4.07 -1.31 -2.13
N SER A 244 3.37 -1.44 -3.25
CA SER A 244 3.97 -1.34 -4.59
C SER A 244 4.70 0.01 -4.82
N TRP A 245 4.22 1.06 -4.18
CA TRP A 245 4.78 2.41 -4.22
C TRP A 245 6.12 2.56 -3.47
N LEU A 246 6.49 1.68 -2.53
CA LEU A 246 7.83 1.63 -1.90
C LEU A 246 8.82 0.78 -2.72
N ARG A 247 8.34 -0.09 -3.56
CA ARG A 247 9.17 -1.02 -4.29
C ARG A 247 10.10 -0.33 -5.28
N LYS A 248 9.56 0.55 -6.12
CA LYS A 248 10.35 1.26 -7.13
C LYS A 248 11.47 2.10 -6.50
N PRO A 249 11.23 2.94 -5.47
CA PRO A 249 12.30 3.63 -4.76
C PRO A 249 13.36 2.71 -4.19
N LEU A 250 12.97 1.55 -3.62
CA LEU A 250 13.94 0.59 -3.11
C LEU A 250 14.80 -0.01 -4.23
N GLN A 251 14.21 -0.36 -5.37
CA GLN A 251 14.93 -0.84 -6.54
C GLN A 251 15.97 0.16 -7.06
N GLU A 252 15.70 1.45 -6.96
CA GLU A 252 16.65 2.51 -7.36
C GLU A 252 17.82 2.66 -6.37
N VAL A 253 17.62 2.29 -5.10
CA VAL A 253 18.65 2.34 -4.06
C VAL A 253 19.53 1.10 -4.07
N LEU A 254 18.99 -0.08 -4.37
CA LEU A 254 19.72 -1.36 -4.32
C LEU A 254 21.08 -1.34 -5.04
N PRO A 255 21.21 -0.82 -6.28
CA PRO A 255 22.50 -0.81 -7.00
C PRO A 255 23.53 0.14 -6.40
N ARG A 256 23.09 1.09 -5.56
CA ARG A 256 23.93 2.16 -5.01
C ARG A 256 24.27 1.95 -3.53
N ASN A 257 23.70 0.93 -2.90
CA ASN A 257 23.86 0.67 -1.48
C ASN A 257 23.99 -0.83 -1.19
N ASP A 258 25.22 -1.31 -1.15
CA ASP A 258 25.55 -2.72 -0.89
C ASP A 258 24.97 -3.25 0.42
N GLY A 259 24.84 -2.40 1.45
CA GLY A 259 24.25 -2.78 2.73
C GLY A 259 22.77 -3.13 2.59
N VAL A 260 22.02 -2.31 1.84
CA VAL A 260 20.61 -2.57 1.54
C VAL A 260 20.48 -3.80 0.65
N ALA A 261 21.30 -3.92 -0.39
CA ALA A 261 21.28 -5.05 -1.30
C ALA A 261 21.50 -6.38 -0.56
N ARG A 262 22.52 -6.45 0.31
CA ARG A 262 22.76 -7.63 1.15
C ARG A 262 21.58 -7.92 2.09
N TYR A 263 21.03 -6.88 2.73
CA TYR A 263 19.91 -7.07 3.64
C TYR A 263 18.65 -7.60 2.93
N VAL A 264 18.36 -7.10 1.73
CA VAL A 264 17.26 -7.59 0.89
C VAL A 264 17.52 -9.03 0.45
N ALA A 265 18.72 -9.34 -0.03
CA ALA A 265 19.14 -10.68 -0.42
C ALA A 265 19.01 -11.68 0.76
N ASP A 266 19.45 -11.27 1.96
CA ASP A 266 19.25 -12.05 3.18
C ASP A 266 17.77 -12.25 3.54
N ALA A 267 16.93 -11.26 3.26
CA ALA A 267 15.51 -11.33 3.56
C ALA A 267 14.78 -12.38 2.71
N ILE A 268 15.20 -12.56 1.47
CA ILE A 268 14.64 -13.57 0.56
C ILE A 268 15.38 -14.90 0.59
N GLY A 269 16.39 -15.03 1.45
CA GLY A 269 17.14 -16.27 1.60
C GLY A 269 18.24 -16.50 0.55
N GLU A 270 18.49 -15.51 -0.33
CA GLU A 270 19.52 -15.61 -1.38
C GLU A 270 20.94 -15.76 -0.82
N THR A 271 21.23 -15.22 0.38
CA THR A 271 22.54 -15.32 1.01
C THR A 271 22.76 -16.63 1.80
N ARG A 272 21.70 -17.40 2.08
CA ARG A 272 21.83 -18.68 2.79
C ARG A 272 22.10 -19.86 1.89
N SER A 273 22.06 -19.62 0.60
CA SER A 273 22.24 -20.70 -0.34
C SER A 273 23.61 -20.63 -1.04
N ASN A 274 24.65 -21.04 -0.34
CA ASN A 274 25.57 -21.97 -0.98
C ASN A 274 24.84 -23.28 -1.38
N ASP A 275 23.56 -23.41 -1.02
CA ASP A 275 22.57 -24.45 -1.33
C ASP A 275 21.29 -23.89 -1.97
N LEU A 276 21.36 -22.78 -2.71
CA LEU A 276 20.33 -22.58 -3.75
C LEU A 276 20.37 -23.84 -4.61
N SER A 277 19.28 -24.58 -4.60
CA SER A 277 19.15 -25.59 -5.64
C SER A 277 19.49 -24.91 -6.94
N ALA A 278 20.36 -25.49 -7.75
CA ALA A 278 20.78 -24.91 -9.04
C ALA A 278 19.57 -24.41 -9.88
N GLU A 279 18.38 -24.96 -9.62
CA GLU A 279 17.10 -24.58 -10.18
C GLU A 279 16.57 -23.19 -9.75
N ALA A 280 16.64 -22.84 -8.46
CA ALA A 280 16.14 -21.54 -8.01
C ALA A 280 17.05 -20.40 -8.47
N TRP A 281 18.36 -20.64 -8.47
CA TRP A 281 19.36 -19.71 -9.01
C TRP A 281 19.19 -19.56 -10.52
N LEU A 282 18.98 -20.63 -11.27
CA LEU A 282 18.75 -20.62 -12.72
C LEU A 282 17.45 -19.91 -13.08
N ARG A 283 16.36 -20.07 -12.30
CA ARG A 283 15.10 -19.35 -12.53
C ARG A 283 15.27 -17.83 -12.34
N SER A 284 16.06 -17.41 -11.36
CA SER A 284 16.32 -15.99 -11.15
C SER A 284 17.14 -15.38 -12.31
N LEU A 285 18.01 -16.16 -12.93
CA LEU A 285 18.84 -15.73 -14.05
C LEU A 285 18.11 -15.83 -15.41
N GLU A 286 17.23 -16.81 -15.60
CA GLU A 286 16.41 -16.95 -16.83
C GLU A 286 15.54 -15.71 -17.08
N ASN A 287 15.13 -15.01 -16.00
CA ASN A 287 14.35 -13.77 -16.11
C ASN A 287 15.21 -12.52 -16.36
N GLN A 288 16.54 -12.61 -16.25
CA GLN A 288 17.45 -11.47 -16.34
C GLN A 288 18.35 -11.50 -17.57
N ILE A 289 18.57 -12.65 -18.15
CA ILE A 289 19.55 -12.83 -19.23
C ILE A 289 18.90 -13.59 -20.39
N ASP A 290 19.02 -13.04 -21.58
CA ASP A 290 18.66 -13.76 -22.80
C ASP A 290 19.63 -14.95 -22.99
N LEU A 291 19.12 -16.15 -22.71
CA LEU A 291 19.90 -17.40 -22.81
C LEU A 291 20.39 -17.69 -24.23
N THR A 292 19.80 -17.07 -25.25
CA THR A 292 20.28 -17.20 -26.64
C THR A 292 21.61 -16.49 -26.84
N LEU A 293 21.88 -15.38 -26.15
CA LEU A 293 23.17 -14.70 -26.14
C LEU A 293 24.27 -15.53 -25.46
N LEU A 294 23.89 -16.40 -24.51
CA LEU A 294 24.82 -17.30 -23.84
C LEU A 294 25.17 -18.53 -24.66
N ALA A 295 24.45 -18.81 -25.75
CA ALA A 295 24.79 -19.89 -26.67
C ALA A 295 26.02 -19.58 -27.53
N ASP A 296 26.40 -18.31 -27.67
CA ASP A 296 27.67 -17.90 -28.26
C ASP A 296 28.74 -17.73 -27.17
N PHE A 297 29.43 -18.83 -26.89
CA PHE A 297 30.42 -18.92 -25.80
C PHE A 297 31.74 -18.17 -26.07
N SER A 298 31.84 -17.45 -27.16
CA SER A 298 33.08 -16.81 -27.58
C SER A 298 33.66 -15.81 -26.58
N TRP A 299 32.79 -15.19 -25.77
CA TRP A 299 33.20 -14.24 -24.74
C TRP A 299 33.38 -14.88 -23.33
N SER A 300 32.75 -16.01 -23.07
CA SER A 300 32.72 -16.67 -21.75
C SER A 300 34.08 -17.25 -21.34
N ARG A 301 34.88 -17.65 -22.31
CA ARG A 301 36.24 -18.21 -22.08
C ARG A 301 37.21 -17.27 -21.36
N LYS A 302 36.85 -16.00 -21.21
CA LYS A 302 37.73 -14.99 -20.57
C LYS A 302 37.32 -14.70 -19.11
N VAL A 303 36.24 -15.24 -18.59
CA VAL A 303 35.71 -14.92 -17.24
C VAL A 303 35.27 -16.19 -16.51
N PRO A 304 36.09 -16.70 -15.57
CA PRO A 304 35.82 -17.98 -14.86
C PRO A 304 34.48 -18.09 -14.17
N LEU A 305 33.91 -16.96 -13.68
CA LEU A 305 32.56 -16.92 -13.07
C LEU A 305 31.45 -17.26 -14.09
N VAL A 306 31.68 -16.95 -15.36
CA VAL A 306 30.73 -17.21 -16.43
C VAL A 306 30.76 -18.68 -16.85
N GLU A 307 31.91 -19.34 -16.78
CA GLU A 307 32.07 -20.77 -17.05
C GLU A 307 31.24 -21.63 -16.10
N GLY A 308 31.27 -21.34 -14.79
CA GLY A 308 30.45 -22.05 -13.80
C GLY A 308 28.95 -21.85 -14.03
N TYR A 309 28.55 -20.67 -14.46
CA TYR A 309 27.18 -20.38 -14.82
C TYR A 309 26.71 -21.15 -16.06
N LEU A 310 27.48 -21.11 -17.11
CA LEU A 310 27.19 -21.82 -18.36
C LEU A 310 27.09 -23.34 -18.16
N ALA A 311 28.01 -23.91 -17.37
CA ALA A 311 27.93 -25.31 -16.98
C ALA A 311 26.58 -25.66 -16.31
N SER A 312 26.06 -24.76 -15.46
CA SER A 312 24.76 -24.95 -14.80
C SER A 312 23.59 -24.85 -15.78
N VAL A 313 23.64 -23.94 -16.74
CA VAL A 313 22.61 -23.79 -17.79
C VAL A 313 22.58 -25.01 -18.70
N LEU A 314 23.76 -25.48 -19.11
CA LEU A 314 23.87 -26.67 -19.98
C LEU A 314 23.37 -27.92 -19.26
N ARG A 315 23.71 -28.10 -17.98
CA ARG A 315 23.18 -29.18 -17.15
C ARG A 315 21.65 -29.19 -17.10
N ARG A 316 21.05 -28.03 -16.91
CA ARG A 316 19.59 -27.94 -16.89
C ARG A 316 18.96 -28.26 -18.24
N ARG A 317 19.52 -27.75 -19.35
CA ARG A 317 19.03 -28.10 -20.69
C ARG A 317 19.10 -29.61 -20.93
N ALA A 318 20.19 -30.25 -20.55
CA ALA A 318 20.35 -31.69 -20.66
C ALA A 318 19.33 -32.46 -19.81
N LEU A 319 19.05 -32.02 -18.58
CA LEU A 319 18.04 -32.61 -17.70
C LEU A 319 16.63 -32.47 -18.29
N LEU A 320 16.27 -31.26 -18.80
CA LEU A 320 14.97 -31.02 -19.44
C LEU A 320 14.78 -31.77 -20.75
N ALA A 321 15.86 -32.03 -21.47
CA ALA A 321 15.86 -32.80 -22.73
C ALA A 321 15.99 -34.32 -22.52
N GLY A 322 16.13 -34.80 -21.27
CA GLY A 322 16.38 -36.22 -20.98
C GLY A 322 17.76 -36.72 -21.44
N GLN A 323 18.71 -35.79 -21.69
CA GLN A 323 20.04 -36.08 -22.23
C GLN A 323 21.14 -35.87 -21.18
N GLU A 324 21.03 -36.57 -20.07
CA GLU A 324 21.92 -36.38 -18.91
C GLU A 324 23.42 -36.63 -19.23
N LYS A 325 23.75 -37.37 -20.25
CA LYS A 325 25.14 -37.67 -20.64
C LYS A 325 25.80 -36.60 -21.51
N SER A 326 25.04 -35.81 -22.26
CA SER A 326 25.63 -34.86 -23.22
C SER A 326 26.14 -33.58 -22.56
N TRP A 327 25.59 -33.17 -21.40
CA TRP A 327 26.03 -31.95 -20.72
C TRP A 327 27.46 -32.01 -20.17
N GLN A 328 27.93 -33.25 -19.83
CA GLN A 328 29.30 -33.44 -19.34
C GLN A 328 30.34 -33.22 -20.44
N GLU A 329 30.02 -33.59 -21.68
CA GLU A 329 30.84 -33.36 -22.85
C GLU A 329 30.86 -31.87 -23.22
N ASP A 330 29.72 -31.20 -23.11
CA ASP A 330 29.60 -29.77 -23.38
C ASP A 330 30.36 -28.92 -22.33
N VAL A 331 30.31 -29.30 -21.05
CA VAL A 331 31.09 -28.65 -19.99
C VAL A 331 32.58 -28.90 -20.13
N ALA A 332 32.98 -30.10 -20.57
CA ALA A 332 34.40 -30.41 -20.81
C ALA A 332 34.99 -29.66 -22.01
N SER A 333 34.14 -29.14 -22.91
CA SER A 333 34.51 -28.32 -24.05
C SER A 333 34.65 -26.83 -23.74
N LEU A 334 34.15 -26.39 -22.57
CA LEU A 334 34.30 -25.02 -22.04
C LEU A 334 35.69 -24.80 -21.41
#